data_e6dccf05666c3f0f49ae2772f0839e2a
#
_entry.id   e6dccf05666c3f0f49ae2772f0839e2a
#
_cell.length_a   1.000
_cell.length_b   1.000
_cell.length_c   1.000
_cell.angle_alpha   90.00
_cell.angle_beta   90.00
_cell.angle_gamma   90.00
#
_symmetry.space_group_name_H-M   'P 1'
#
loop_
_entity.id
_entity.type
_entity.pdbx_description
1 polymer ?
#
loop_
_entity_poly.entity_id
_entity_poly.type
_entity_poly.pdbx_seq_one_letter_code
_entity_poly.pdbx_strand_id
1 'polypeptide(L)'
;MVLLSQRSDQWNFRYPEGKPFEQRFAKINLVPDNQNTSLSGMAMGLLLQIYDAGGYKYFQPEVKFCGISVKGMGIDDPHTDTWDKDTVKILGLLNSDWNSEEMGGGFMYDNKLHFLKPTSFVIFDSNKIHCAQDVLTDKKRFAIDYAVKKK
;
A
#
# COMPACT_ATOMS: atom_id res chain seq x y z
N MET A 1 8.25 -12.13 1.16
CA MET A 1 6.80 -12.15 0.90
C MET A 1 6.12 -13.45 1.34
N VAL A 2 6.76 -14.61 1.17
CA VAL A 2 6.24 -15.90 1.66
C VAL A 2 5.89 -15.88 3.15
N LEU A 3 6.72 -15.25 3.99
CA LEU A 3 6.48 -15.13 5.44
C LEU A 3 5.22 -14.30 5.78
N LEU A 4 4.89 -13.31 4.98
CA LEU A 4 3.68 -12.50 5.19
C LEU A 4 2.42 -13.26 4.83
N SER A 5 2.43 -14.06 3.77
CA SER A 5 1.28 -14.86 3.35
C SER A 5 0.93 -16.00 4.32
N GLN A 6 1.89 -16.44 5.14
CA GLN A 6 1.71 -17.53 6.11
C GLN A 6 1.13 -17.07 7.46
N ARG A 7 1.10 -15.76 7.73
CA ARG A 7 0.59 -15.20 8.99
C ARG A 7 -0.81 -14.65 8.84
N SER A 8 -1.76 -15.53 8.61
CA SER A 8 -3.16 -15.16 8.44
C SER A 8 -3.79 -14.50 9.69
N ASP A 9 -3.26 -14.76 10.87
CA ASP A 9 -3.69 -14.19 12.14
C ASP A 9 -3.43 -12.67 12.28
N GLN A 10 -2.48 -12.13 11.50
CA GLN A 10 -2.11 -10.71 11.51
C GLN A 10 -2.86 -9.87 10.46
N TRP A 11 -3.61 -10.52 9.57
CA TRP A 11 -4.31 -9.84 8.51
C TRP A 11 -5.72 -9.40 8.93
N ASN A 12 -6.00 -8.12 8.82
CA ASN A 12 -7.34 -7.56 8.95
C ASN A 12 -8.03 -7.57 7.59
N PHE A 13 -9.04 -8.40 7.43
CA PHE A 13 -9.80 -8.50 6.18
C PHE A 13 -10.85 -7.40 6.09
N ARG A 14 -10.80 -6.61 5.03
CA ARG A 14 -11.72 -5.50 4.79
C ARG A 14 -13.07 -5.95 4.25
N TYR A 15 -13.12 -7.11 3.58
CA TYR A 15 -14.35 -7.71 3.10
C TYR A 15 -14.61 -9.00 3.87
N PRO A 16 -15.71 -9.04 4.65
CA PRO A 16 -16.03 -10.20 5.45
C PRO A 16 -16.58 -11.35 4.60
N GLU A 17 -16.70 -12.46 5.23
CA GLU A 17 -17.34 -13.73 4.94
C GLU A 17 -18.03 -13.90 3.58
N GLY A 18 -17.73 -14.99 2.89
CA GLY A 18 -18.42 -15.43 1.66
C GLY A 18 -17.68 -15.15 0.35
N LYS A 19 -16.61 -14.35 0.34
CA LYS A 19 -15.77 -14.23 -0.86
C LYS A 19 -14.56 -15.15 -0.76
N PRO A 20 -14.15 -15.83 -1.86
CA PRO A 20 -12.93 -16.61 -1.92
C PRO A 20 -11.73 -15.78 -1.46
N PHE A 21 -10.74 -16.44 -0.86
CA PHE A 21 -9.53 -15.78 -0.36
C PHE A 21 -8.80 -14.99 -1.46
N GLU A 22 -8.89 -15.44 -2.71
CA GLU A 22 -8.33 -14.81 -3.90
C GLU A 22 -8.90 -13.40 -4.17
N GLN A 23 -10.12 -13.16 -3.71
CA GLN A 23 -10.83 -11.89 -3.90
C GLN A 23 -10.78 -10.97 -2.68
N ARG A 24 -10.04 -11.36 -1.64
CA ARG A 24 -10.00 -10.60 -0.40
C ARG A 24 -8.92 -9.53 -0.45
N PHE A 25 -9.28 -8.38 0.09
CA PHE A 25 -8.35 -7.34 0.46
C PHE A 25 -8.08 -7.44 1.96
N ALA A 26 -6.81 -7.56 2.34
CA ALA A 26 -6.42 -7.61 3.73
C ALA A 26 -5.26 -6.64 4.01
N LYS A 27 -5.15 -6.18 5.25
CA LYS A 27 -4.17 -5.20 5.69
C LYS A 27 -3.54 -5.59 7.02
N ILE A 28 -2.23 -5.39 7.14
CA ILE A 28 -1.50 -5.39 8.40
C ILE A 28 -1.15 -3.94 8.73
N ASN A 29 -1.59 -3.44 9.87
CA ASN A 29 -1.19 -2.13 10.36
C ASN A 29 0.13 -2.27 11.13
N LEU A 30 1.11 -1.45 10.77
CA LEU A 30 2.44 -1.44 11.41
C LEU A 30 2.63 -0.23 12.32
N VAL A 31 2.01 0.90 11.97
CA VAL A 31 2.01 2.13 12.76
C VAL A 31 0.60 2.71 12.72
N PRO A 32 0.01 3.10 13.83
CA PRO A 32 0.51 3.11 15.22
C PRO A 32 0.47 1.75 15.93
N ASP A 33 -0.10 0.75 15.33
CA ASP A 33 -0.36 -0.56 15.94
C ASP A 33 0.85 -1.49 15.77
N ASN A 34 1.82 -1.37 16.65
CA ASN A 34 3.14 -1.96 16.54
C ASN A 34 3.21 -3.42 17.04
N GLN A 35 2.36 -4.30 16.52
CA GLN A 35 2.36 -5.71 16.92
C GLN A 35 3.52 -6.54 16.33
N ASN A 36 4.16 -6.06 15.26
CA ASN A 36 5.28 -6.74 14.61
C ASN A 36 6.48 -5.81 14.51
N THR A 37 7.33 -5.83 15.52
CA THR A 37 8.49 -4.94 15.63
C THR A 37 9.48 -5.07 14.49
N SER A 38 9.71 -6.29 13.99
CA SER A 38 10.63 -6.53 12.87
C SER A 38 10.11 -5.93 11.56
N LEU A 39 8.84 -6.15 11.24
CA LEU A 39 8.21 -5.56 10.04
C LEU A 39 8.13 -4.05 10.15
N SER A 40 7.81 -3.51 11.32
CA SER A 40 7.78 -2.07 11.56
C SER A 40 9.16 -1.45 11.36
N GLY A 41 10.20 -2.08 11.88
CA GLY A 41 11.59 -1.63 11.69
C GLY A 41 12.01 -1.63 10.21
N MET A 42 11.69 -2.69 9.48
CA MET A 42 11.96 -2.76 8.04
C MET A 42 11.19 -1.70 7.26
N ALA A 43 9.93 -1.47 7.59
CA ALA A 43 9.10 -0.44 6.95
C ALA A 43 9.65 0.97 7.20
N MET A 44 10.12 1.25 8.42
CA MET A 44 10.75 2.54 8.73
C MET A 44 12.09 2.71 8.01
N GLY A 45 12.90 1.66 7.92
CA GLY A 45 14.14 1.66 7.14
C GLY A 45 13.89 1.95 5.65
N LEU A 46 12.87 1.34 5.08
CA LEU A 46 12.45 1.60 3.70
C LEU A 46 11.99 3.05 3.51
N LEU A 47 11.21 3.59 4.44
CA LEU A 47 10.77 4.99 4.38
C LEU A 47 11.95 5.97 4.37
N LEU A 48 12.99 5.72 5.17
CA LEU A 48 14.19 6.54 5.19
C LEU A 48 14.95 6.45 3.86
N GLN A 49 14.99 5.29 3.22
CA GLN A 49 15.57 5.15 1.88
C GLN A 49 14.77 5.93 0.82
N ILE A 50 13.44 5.91 0.89
CA ILE A 50 12.59 6.71 0.00
C ILE A 50 12.84 8.21 0.24
N TYR A 51 12.97 8.62 1.50
CA TYR A 51 13.27 10.00 1.86
C TYR A 51 14.61 10.45 1.27
N ASP A 52 15.68 9.68 1.45
CA ASP A 52 17.02 9.97 0.95
C ASP A 52 17.09 9.94 -0.59
N ALA A 53 16.29 9.10 -1.24
CA ALA A 53 16.22 9.00 -2.69
C ALA A 53 15.49 10.19 -3.38
N GLY A 54 15.00 11.15 -2.61
CA GLY A 54 14.35 12.35 -3.13
C GLY A 54 13.03 12.69 -2.45
N GLY A 55 12.52 11.83 -1.60
CA GLY A 55 11.28 12.05 -0.84
C GLY A 55 11.35 13.29 0.06
N TYR A 56 12.55 13.68 0.49
CA TYR A 56 12.81 14.88 1.31
C TYR A 56 12.26 16.17 0.69
N LYS A 57 11.99 16.17 -0.61
CA LYS A 57 11.37 17.31 -1.30
C LYS A 57 9.88 17.45 -1.00
N TYR A 58 9.22 16.36 -0.60
CA TYR A 58 7.76 16.26 -0.52
C TYR A 58 7.25 16.01 0.88
N PHE A 59 8.00 15.32 1.73
CA PHE A 59 7.54 14.95 3.06
C PHE A 59 8.65 14.99 4.12
N GLN A 60 8.22 14.94 5.38
CA GLN A 60 9.06 14.71 6.55
C GLN A 60 8.85 13.25 7.00
N PRO A 61 9.90 12.55 7.50
CA PRO A 61 9.77 11.14 7.91
C PRO A 61 9.05 10.98 9.26
N GLU A 62 8.00 11.76 9.48
CA GLU A 62 7.08 11.68 10.62
C GLU A 62 5.88 10.85 10.19
N VAL A 63 5.83 9.60 10.68
CA VAL A 63 4.84 8.61 10.25
C VAL A 63 3.60 8.69 11.12
N LYS A 64 2.46 8.93 10.49
CA LYS A 64 1.14 8.88 11.12
C LYS A 64 0.51 7.48 10.99
N PHE A 65 0.80 6.82 9.88
CA PHE A 65 0.34 5.47 9.59
C PHE A 65 1.31 4.75 8.66
N CYS A 66 1.45 3.45 8.86
CA CYS A 66 2.08 2.55 7.92
C CYS A 66 1.33 1.22 7.90
N GLY A 67 1.09 0.69 6.72
CA GLY A 67 0.45 -0.61 6.55
C GLY A 67 0.94 -1.37 5.34
N ILE A 68 0.83 -2.69 5.40
CA ILE A 68 1.04 -3.59 4.28
C ILE A 68 -0.33 -4.13 3.89
N SER A 69 -0.64 -4.07 2.61
CA SER A 69 -1.87 -4.62 2.06
C SER A 69 -1.59 -5.78 1.12
N VAL A 70 -2.50 -6.74 1.10
CA VAL A 70 -2.58 -7.78 0.09
C VAL A 70 -3.89 -7.64 -0.66
N LYS A 71 -3.82 -7.71 -1.99
CA LYS A 71 -4.99 -7.68 -2.86
C LYS A 71 -4.90 -8.83 -3.86
N GLY A 72 -5.97 -9.62 -3.92
CA GLY A 72 -6.22 -10.57 -5.00
C GLY A 72 -7.13 -9.97 -6.07
N MET A 73 -7.69 -10.82 -6.93
CA MET A 73 -8.74 -10.44 -7.89
C MET A 73 -9.92 -9.82 -7.16
N GLY A 74 -10.47 -8.76 -7.70
CA GLY A 74 -11.63 -8.06 -7.15
C GLY A 74 -11.45 -6.55 -7.23
N ILE A 75 -12.57 -5.85 -7.11
CA ILE A 75 -12.65 -4.40 -7.24
C ILE A 75 -12.33 -3.74 -5.90
N ASP A 76 -11.50 -2.72 -5.94
CA ASP A 76 -11.34 -1.75 -4.86
C ASP A 76 -12.13 -0.49 -5.26
N ASP A 77 -13.10 -0.12 -4.43
CA ASP A 77 -13.96 1.03 -4.75
C ASP A 77 -13.16 2.33 -4.70
N PRO A 78 -13.35 3.23 -5.69
CA PRO A 78 -12.79 4.57 -5.65
C PRO A 78 -13.20 5.29 -4.37
N HIS A 79 -12.22 5.86 -3.67
CA HIS A 79 -12.44 6.52 -2.38
C HIS A 79 -11.44 7.66 -2.17
N THR A 80 -11.68 8.42 -1.13
CA THR A 80 -10.73 9.38 -0.56
C THR A 80 -10.41 8.97 0.88
N ASP A 81 -9.21 9.28 1.32
CA ASP A 81 -8.86 9.13 2.73
C ASP A 81 -9.18 10.41 3.50
N THR A 82 -9.43 10.29 4.80
CA THR A 82 -9.77 11.41 5.67
C THR A 82 -8.57 11.94 6.48
N TRP A 83 -7.43 12.08 5.82
CA TRP A 83 -6.25 12.67 6.46
C TRP A 83 -6.32 14.19 6.49
N ASP A 84 -5.60 14.78 7.44
CA ASP A 84 -5.45 16.24 7.49
C ASP A 84 -4.63 16.79 6.31
N LYS A 85 -4.70 18.11 6.10
CA LYS A 85 -4.03 18.77 4.98
C LYS A 85 -2.50 18.69 5.02
N ASP A 86 -1.95 18.39 6.20
CA ASP A 86 -0.51 18.26 6.41
C ASP A 86 -0.02 16.81 6.22
N THR A 87 -0.83 15.99 5.58
CA THR A 87 -0.52 14.58 5.32
C THR A 87 -0.44 14.31 3.83
N VAL A 88 0.60 13.57 3.44
CA VAL A 88 0.69 12.95 2.12
C VAL A 88 0.80 11.43 2.28
N LYS A 89 0.35 10.71 1.25
CA LYS A 89 0.45 9.25 1.18
C LYS A 89 1.60 8.85 0.28
N ILE A 90 2.22 7.72 0.65
CA ILE A 90 3.26 7.06 -0.16
C ILE A 90 2.78 5.63 -0.38
N LEU A 91 2.83 5.16 -1.62
CA LEU A 91 2.44 3.81 -2.01
C LEU A 91 3.52 3.18 -2.86
N GLY A 92 3.87 1.94 -2.57
CA GLY A 92 4.79 1.14 -3.36
C GLY A 92 4.45 -0.34 -3.37
N LEU A 93 4.91 -1.04 -4.41
CA LEU A 93 4.78 -2.49 -4.53
C LEU A 93 5.90 -3.22 -3.79
N LEU A 94 5.54 -4.31 -3.13
CA LEU A 94 6.49 -5.21 -2.46
C LEU A 94 6.81 -6.46 -3.28
N ASN A 95 6.04 -6.76 -4.33
CA ASN A 95 6.34 -7.85 -5.25
C ASN A 95 7.45 -7.43 -6.21
N SER A 96 8.55 -8.15 -6.23
CA SER A 96 9.68 -7.87 -7.13
C SER A 96 9.42 -8.26 -8.59
N ASP A 97 8.47 -9.15 -8.82
CA ASP A 97 8.11 -9.73 -10.13
C ASP A 97 6.77 -9.22 -10.67
N TRP A 98 6.24 -8.10 -10.14
CA TRP A 98 4.93 -7.58 -10.54
C TRP A 98 5.03 -6.67 -11.75
N ASN A 99 4.27 -7.01 -12.80
CA ASN A 99 4.05 -6.15 -13.96
C ASN A 99 2.59 -5.68 -14.00
N SER A 100 2.34 -4.44 -13.62
CA SER A 100 0.99 -3.89 -13.53
C SER A 100 0.28 -3.78 -14.89
N GLU A 101 0.99 -3.69 -16.01
CA GLU A 101 0.38 -3.63 -17.34
C GLU A 101 -0.28 -4.97 -17.70
N GLU A 102 0.35 -6.07 -17.31
CA GLU A 102 -0.11 -7.42 -17.63
C GLU A 102 -0.97 -8.03 -16.52
N MET A 103 -0.57 -7.79 -15.27
CA MET A 103 -1.15 -8.45 -14.10
C MET A 103 -2.22 -7.61 -13.41
N GLY A 104 -2.44 -6.36 -13.86
CA GLY A 104 -3.32 -5.42 -13.18
C GLY A 104 -2.73 -4.91 -11.87
N GLY A 105 -3.59 -4.43 -10.99
CA GLY A 105 -3.17 -3.91 -9.69
C GLY A 105 -2.41 -2.59 -9.76
N GLY A 106 -2.57 -1.83 -10.84
CA GLY A 106 -2.08 -0.47 -10.95
C GLY A 106 -2.78 0.47 -9.98
N PHE A 107 -2.45 1.73 -10.03
CA PHE A 107 -2.97 2.76 -9.15
C PHE A 107 -3.81 3.76 -9.94
N MET A 108 -5.10 3.82 -9.64
CA MET A 108 -6.01 4.85 -10.16
C MET A 108 -5.94 6.06 -9.26
N TYR A 109 -5.60 7.20 -9.82
CA TYR A 109 -5.52 8.46 -9.08
C TYR A 109 -6.04 9.62 -9.94
N ASP A 110 -7.00 10.35 -9.43
CA ASP A 110 -7.61 11.50 -10.11
C ASP A 110 -8.05 11.15 -11.56
N ASN A 111 -8.72 10.00 -11.71
CA ASN A 111 -9.19 9.41 -12.98
C ASN A 111 -8.08 9.01 -13.97
N LYS A 112 -6.86 8.85 -13.53
CA LYS A 112 -5.74 8.37 -14.34
C LYS A 112 -5.18 7.07 -13.78
N LEU A 113 -4.89 6.13 -14.68
CA LEU A 113 -4.22 4.87 -14.33
C LEU A 113 -2.70 5.06 -14.35
N HIS A 114 -2.06 4.69 -13.25
CA HIS A 114 -0.62 4.65 -13.11
C HIS A 114 -0.17 3.20 -12.92
N PHE A 115 0.70 2.73 -13.80
CA PHE A 115 1.32 1.42 -13.63
C PHE A 115 2.43 1.51 -12.60
N LEU A 116 2.26 0.76 -11.52
CA LEU A 116 3.27 0.67 -10.47
C LEU A 116 4.35 -0.32 -10.88
N LYS A 117 5.60 0.07 -10.67
CA LYS A 117 6.75 -0.81 -10.87
C LYS A 117 7.35 -1.18 -9.51
N PRO A 118 7.88 -2.40 -9.35
CA PRO A 118 8.69 -2.74 -8.19
C PRO A 118 9.81 -1.71 -7.99
N THR A 119 10.15 -1.41 -6.75
CA THR A 119 11.15 -0.41 -6.37
C THR A 119 10.80 1.06 -6.69
N SER A 120 9.59 1.31 -7.18
CA SER A 120 9.08 2.66 -7.41
C SER A 120 7.98 3.00 -6.41
N PHE A 121 7.93 4.26 -5.99
CA PHE A 121 6.94 4.76 -5.06
C PHE A 121 6.23 5.96 -5.64
N VAL A 122 4.93 6.06 -5.39
CA VAL A 122 4.14 7.25 -5.70
C VAL A 122 3.86 8.02 -4.42
N ILE A 123 3.98 9.33 -4.48
CA ILE A 123 3.62 10.25 -3.39
C ILE A 123 2.41 11.04 -3.88
N PHE A 124 1.32 11.03 -3.14
CA PHE A 124 0.06 11.59 -3.60
C PHE A 124 -0.78 12.19 -2.47
N ASP A 125 -1.71 13.06 -2.86
CA ASP A 125 -2.73 13.62 -1.98
C ASP A 125 -3.93 12.66 -1.91
N SER A 126 -4.11 12.02 -0.78
CA SER A 126 -5.18 11.04 -0.58
C SER A 126 -6.58 11.64 -0.39
N ASN A 127 -6.69 12.96 -0.35
CA ASN A 127 -7.99 13.64 -0.40
C ASN A 127 -8.59 13.67 -1.81
N LYS A 128 -7.82 13.30 -2.83
CA LYS A 128 -8.33 13.05 -4.18
C LYS A 128 -8.76 11.60 -4.35
N ILE A 129 -9.71 11.37 -5.24
CA ILE A 129 -10.25 10.03 -5.52
C ILE A 129 -9.13 9.12 -6.04
N HIS A 130 -9.00 7.97 -5.39
CA HIS A 130 -8.02 6.95 -5.76
C HIS A 130 -8.52 5.55 -5.39
N CYS A 131 -7.96 4.54 -6.05
CA CYS A 131 -8.16 3.14 -5.71
C CYS A 131 -7.07 2.26 -6.35
N ALA A 132 -7.00 1.00 -5.95
CA ALA A 132 -6.21 0.02 -6.67
C ALA A 132 -7.01 -0.51 -7.86
N GLN A 133 -6.36 -0.62 -9.03
CA GLN A 133 -6.92 -1.34 -10.17
C GLN A 133 -7.08 -2.83 -9.84
N ASP A 134 -8.01 -3.48 -10.51
CA ASP A 134 -8.20 -4.92 -10.38
C ASP A 134 -6.92 -5.70 -10.67
N VAL A 135 -6.72 -6.75 -9.91
CA VAL A 135 -5.69 -7.75 -10.17
C VAL A 135 -6.25 -8.75 -11.19
N LEU A 136 -5.53 -8.97 -12.29
CA LEU A 136 -5.95 -9.78 -13.42
C LEU A 136 -5.33 -11.18 -13.44
N THR A 137 -4.70 -11.58 -12.35
CA THR A 137 -4.01 -12.87 -12.17
C THR A 137 -4.40 -13.50 -10.85
N ASP A 138 -4.18 -14.79 -10.70
CA ASP A 138 -4.33 -15.53 -9.44
C ASP A 138 -3.25 -15.20 -8.39
N LYS A 139 -2.18 -14.50 -8.79
CA LYS A 139 -1.17 -14.00 -7.87
C LYS A 139 -1.71 -12.86 -7.01
N LYS A 140 -1.14 -12.73 -5.82
CA LYS A 140 -1.50 -11.66 -4.89
C LYS A 140 -0.53 -10.49 -4.99
N ARG A 141 -1.11 -9.30 -5.06
CA ARG A 141 -0.38 -8.03 -5.04
C ARG A 141 -0.17 -7.59 -3.60
N PHE A 142 1.08 -7.39 -3.23
CA PHE A 142 1.44 -6.82 -1.93
C PHE A 142 1.92 -5.38 -2.13
N ALA A 143 1.41 -4.49 -1.32
CA ALA A 143 1.79 -3.09 -1.33
C ALA A 143 2.05 -2.60 0.09
N ILE A 144 2.94 -1.62 0.21
CA ILE A 144 3.16 -0.87 1.44
C ILE A 144 2.66 0.55 1.24
N ASP A 145 1.97 1.09 2.21
CA ASP A 145 1.55 2.48 2.20
C ASP A 145 1.88 3.19 3.52
N TYR A 146 2.24 4.45 3.40
CA TYR A 146 2.51 5.33 4.51
C TYR A 146 1.62 6.56 4.44
N ALA A 147 1.19 7.06 5.59
CA ALA A 147 0.74 8.44 5.76
C ALA A 147 1.80 9.18 6.56
N VAL A 148 2.37 10.20 5.97
CA VAL A 148 3.49 10.95 6.54
C VAL A 148 3.19 12.44 6.52
N LYS A 149 3.90 13.19 7.35
CA LYS A 149 3.77 14.64 7.39
C LYS A 149 4.28 15.24 6.09
N LYS A 150 3.46 16.09 5.48
CA LYS A 150 3.82 16.89 4.32
C LYS A 150 4.94 17.87 4.70
N LYS A 151 5.80 18.18 3.75
CA LYS A 151 6.84 19.20 3.91
C LYS A 151 6.27 20.61 3.91
#